data_58d15fe2cefaa0527b5184362c8d1401
#
_entry.id   58d15fe2cefaa0527b5184362c8d1401
#
_cell.length_a   1.000
_cell.length_b   1.000
_cell.length_c   1.000
_cell.angle_alpha   90.00
_cell.angle_beta   90.00
_cell.angle_gamma   90.00
#
_symmetry.space_group_name_H-M   'P 1'
#
loop_
_entity.id
_entity.type
_entity.pdbx_description
1 polymer ?
#
loop_
_entity_poly.entity_id
_entity_poly.type
_entity_poly.pdbx_seq_one_letter_code
_entity_poly.pdbx_strand_id
1 'polypeptide(L)'
;ILILISLFSIRTSTVQTYLTQIVANFLSEELNTKIEVKRVSIVNLDEIAFDGVLVKDQKQDTLAYINTIYISINKIIPKNIYDINKINIQGGAFHLFKKNEQHNFQFLKNYFSSNNKKKGEGIETILDELEVSDLEFKYHDYDTPKTPFGIDYKHLHLKNIYIEANRVNLLGDMNKAFIKKLSFHEVLSGFKLKNLTCQAKFSQKGINTRRLTILTEKSKIYAPYFNLSTSSFKDFNHFSEKVIFNGKIFESKVSTHEVSLFAPTLEGMDNDIMLKGEVNDKVNNLKIDNFTLKLGVNSQLQGDFLLPNFKKLNSSYLNERIDYLSLTISDLEQIKLPFTLSKNGKIKIAPILKRLEYINGNNIKLNGFDKQFVISANKLNSKLGSIEMKNGLLFTKKENYYLFEKSTSGEYDIKINDLELGQLIQNKSIGKINGSFQFSGIAKDLNDINFTQLAGNLNEFYFEKYNYKNIFIKEGSIVDKVFTSKIDIKDDNLSLVYDGYIDFNKGNHLVMSIDLSKAILDNLNIGLKKESNLSSNFKLDITGTGYNSINGKIQLAGLVYTENNKSFKLPELTIDISRSEKRD
;
A
#
# COMPACT_ATOMS: atom_id res chain seq x y z
N ILE A 1 -9.78 -71.69 18.36
CA ILE A 1 -8.69 -71.74 19.36
C ILE A 1 -7.37 -71.27 18.72
N LEU A 2 -6.91 -71.89 17.58
CA LEU A 2 -5.64 -71.48 16.92
C LEU A 2 -5.61 -69.99 16.53
N ILE A 3 -6.72 -69.43 16.05
CA ILE A 3 -6.84 -68.00 15.73
C ILE A 3 -6.75 -67.12 17.01
N LEU A 4 -7.35 -67.54 18.12
CA LEU A 4 -7.25 -66.85 19.40
C LEU A 4 -5.84 -66.92 19.99
N ILE A 5 -5.14 -68.06 19.86
CA ILE A 5 -3.74 -68.21 20.29
C ILE A 5 -2.84 -67.34 19.40
N SER A 6 -3.06 -67.29 18.11
CA SER A 6 -2.35 -66.40 17.17
C SER A 6 -2.56 -64.91 17.51
N LEU A 7 -3.79 -64.49 17.75
CA LEU A 7 -4.10 -63.12 18.16
C LEU A 7 -3.52 -62.77 19.54
N PHE A 8 -3.44 -63.75 20.46
CA PHE A 8 -2.83 -63.54 21.77
C PHE A 8 -1.31 -63.46 21.69
N SER A 9 -0.70 -64.31 20.83
CA SER A 9 0.76 -64.33 20.63
C SER A 9 1.28 -63.05 19.96
N ILE A 10 0.53 -62.43 19.07
CA ILE A 10 0.87 -61.16 18.43
C ILE A 10 1.00 -60.02 19.47
N ARG A 11 0.30 -60.11 20.60
CA ARG A 11 0.37 -59.12 21.70
C ARG A 11 1.48 -59.40 22.71
N THR A 12 2.23 -60.47 22.53
CA THR A 12 3.36 -60.74 23.44
C THR A 12 4.57 -59.86 23.14
N SER A 13 5.33 -59.48 24.17
CA SER A 13 6.53 -58.65 24.04
C SER A 13 7.56 -59.22 23.05
N THR A 14 7.68 -60.55 22.99
CA THR A 14 8.62 -61.25 22.10
C THR A 14 8.26 -61.05 20.62
N VAL A 15 6.98 -61.20 20.27
CA VAL A 15 6.52 -61.00 18.89
C VAL A 15 6.60 -59.52 18.49
N GLN A 16 6.26 -58.64 19.39
CA GLN A 16 6.39 -57.21 19.14
C GLN A 16 7.85 -56.76 18.95
N THR A 17 8.80 -57.33 19.75
CA THR A 17 10.24 -57.09 19.56
C THR A 17 10.72 -57.60 18.21
N TYR A 18 10.28 -58.79 17.80
CA TYR A 18 10.63 -59.38 16.51
C TYR A 18 10.09 -58.53 15.34
N LEU A 19 8.82 -58.13 15.39
CA LEU A 19 8.23 -57.19 14.40
C LEU A 19 8.99 -55.86 14.34
N THR A 20 9.39 -55.30 15.47
CA THR A 20 10.18 -54.08 15.55
C THR A 20 11.50 -54.19 14.78
N GLN A 21 12.22 -55.32 14.99
CA GLN A 21 13.49 -55.59 14.29
C GLN A 21 13.30 -55.78 12.80
N ILE A 22 12.27 -56.50 12.36
CA ILE A 22 11.97 -56.69 10.93
C ILE A 22 11.69 -55.34 10.27
N VAL A 23 10.82 -54.54 10.85
CA VAL A 23 10.46 -53.24 10.30
C VAL A 23 11.67 -52.29 10.24
N ALA A 24 12.43 -52.19 11.32
CA ALA A 24 13.62 -51.35 11.38
C ALA A 24 14.70 -51.76 10.37
N ASN A 25 14.96 -53.10 10.24
CA ASN A 25 15.92 -53.61 9.28
C ASN A 25 15.46 -53.40 7.84
N PHE A 26 14.19 -53.72 7.54
CA PHE A 26 13.62 -53.50 6.21
C PHE A 26 13.72 -52.06 5.76
N LEU A 27 13.29 -51.10 6.61
CA LEU A 27 13.38 -49.66 6.32
C LEU A 27 14.82 -49.19 6.22
N SER A 28 15.73 -49.72 7.05
CA SER A 28 17.15 -49.35 7.00
C SER A 28 17.83 -49.81 5.72
N GLU A 29 17.54 -51.04 5.25
CA GLU A 29 18.05 -51.57 3.99
C GLU A 29 17.46 -50.82 2.80
N GLU A 30 16.14 -50.61 2.78
CA GLU A 30 15.42 -49.95 1.68
C GLU A 30 15.88 -48.49 1.48
N LEU A 31 16.07 -47.76 2.56
CA LEU A 31 16.48 -46.34 2.53
C LEU A 31 18.00 -46.14 2.62
N ASN A 32 18.77 -47.22 2.73
CA ASN A 32 20.22 -47.22 2.87
C ASN A 32 20.70 -46.26 3.97
N THR A 33 20.01 -46.29 5.11
CA THR A 33 20.36 -45.45 6.28
C THR A 33 19.93 -46.15 7.57
N LYS A 34 20.47 -45.67 8.71
CA LYS A 34 20.10 -46.25 10.01
C LYS A 34 18.72 -45.74 10.44
N ILE A 35 17.77 -46.69 10.58
CA ILE A 35 16.44 -46.43 11.16
C ILE A 35 16.29 -47.31 12.39
N GLU A 36 15.93 -46.66 13.50
CA GLU A 36 15.65 -47.33 14.76
C GLU A 36 14.19 -47.13 15.14
N VAL A 37 13.52 -48.16 15.58
CA VAL A 37 12.17 -48.11 16.14
C VAL A 37 12.24 -48.76 17.50
N LYS A 38 11.87 -48.02 18.55
CA LYS A 38 11.94 -48.54 19.93
C LYS A 38 10.93 -49.65 20.16
N ARG A 39 9.72 -49.50 19.60
CA ARG A 39 8.65 -50.48 19.75
C ARG A 39 7.67 -50.39 18.60
N VAL A 40 7.22 -51.53 18.11
CA VAL A 40 6.06 -51.67 17.26
C VAL A 40 4.99 -52.40 18.06
N SER A 41 3.78 -51.87 18.11
CA SER A 41 2.66 -52.49 18.82
C SER A 41 1.40 -52.49 17.94
N ILE A 42 0.68 -53.58 18.00
CA ILE A 42 -0.64 -53.70 17.39
C ILE A 42 -1.64 -53.23 18.45
N VAL A 43 -2.22 -52.06 18.21
CA VAL A 43 -3.17 -51.42 19.14
C VAL A 43 -4.55 -52.05 18.99
N ASN A 44 -4.99 -52.18 17.74
CA ASN A 44 -6.24 -52.83 17.35
C ASN A 44 -5.97 -53.74 16.13
N LEU A 45 -7.00 -54.44 15.62
CA LEU A 45 -6.87 -55.30 14.44
C LEU A 45 -6.48 -54.55 13.15
N ASP A 46 -6.76 -53.26 13.13
CA ASP A 46 -6.56 -52.34 12.00
C ASP A 46 -5.58 -51.19 12.30
N GLU A 47 -5.01 -51.14 13.53
CA GLU A 47 -4.16 -50.04 13.96
C GLU A 47 -2.81 -50.51 14.51
N ILE A 48 -1.73 -49.98 13.97
CA ILE A 48 -0.35 -50.21 14.38
C ILE A 48 0.26 -48.93 14.91
N ALA A 49 0.94 -49.03 16.05
CA ALA A 49 1.72 -47.92 16.60
C ALA A 49 3.23 -48.20 16.49
N PHE A 50 3.98 -47.15 16.13
CA PHE A 50 5.42 -47.13 16.08
C PHE A 50 5.91 -46.10 17.08
N ASP A 51 6.59 -46.51 18.14
CA ASP A 51 7.11 -45.65 19.18
C ASP A 51 8.61 -45.43 19.00
N GLY A 52 9.05 -44.19 19.16
CA GLY A 52 10.44 -43.79 19.15
C GLY A 52 11.13 -44.05 17.83
N VAL A 53 10.57 -43.56 16.72
CA VAL A 53 11.12 -43.71 15.37
C VAL A 53 12.25 -42.70 15.18
N LEU A 54 13.49 -43.20 15.06
CA LEU A 54 14.68 -42.41 14.76
C LEU A 54 15.14 -42.71 13.34
N VAL A 55 15.28 -41.66 12.54
CA VAL A 55 15.85 -41.73 11.19
C VAL A 55 17.14 -40.91 11.19
N LYS A 56 18.24 -41.56 10.79
CA LYS A 56 19.53 -40.88 10.61
C LYS A 56 19.75 -40.53 9.16
N ASP A 57 20.59 -39.56 8.90
CA ASP A 57 21.10 -39.28 7.57
C ASP A 57 22.29 -40.22 7.24
N GLN A 58 22.83 -40.14 6.02
CA GLN A 58 23.96 -40.97 5.59
C GLN A 58 25.28 -40.64 6.33
N LYS A 59 25.34 -39.55 7.09
CA LYS A 59 26.46 -39.19 7.98
C LYS A 59 26.22 -39.60 9.44
N GLN A 60 25.13 -40.30 9.70
CA GLN A 60 24.69 -40.71 11.04
C GLN A 60 24.20 -39.60 11.95
N ASP A 61 23.93 -38.39 11.39
CA ASP A 61 23.26 -37.32 12.11
C ASP A 61 21.75 -37.58 12.18
N THR A 62 21.08 -37.09 13.21
CA THR A 62 19.62 -37.25 13.35
C THR A 62 18.91 -36.39 12.32
N LEU A 63 18.23 -37.01 11.37
CA LEU A 63 17.38 -36.39 10.38
C LEU A 63 15.96 -36.19 10.90
N ALA A 64 15.41 -37.20 11.57
CA ALA A 64 14.08 -37.13 12.17
C ALA A 64 14.01 -38.01 13.43
N TYR A 65 13.25 -37.54 14.39
CA TYR A 65 12.83 -38.32 15.54
C TYR A 65 11.33 -38.07 15.78
N ILE A 66 10.55 -39.15 15.83
CA ILE A 66 9.10 -39.07 16.06
C ILE A 66 8.78 -39.88 17.30
N ASN A 67 8.02 -39.29 18.23
CA ASN A 67 7.67 -39.98 19.47
C ASN A 67 6.75 -41.15 19.22
N THR A 68 5.61 -40.93 18.52
CA THR A 68 4.68 -42.03 18.18
C THR A 68 4.00 -41.74 16.83
N ILE A 69 3.86 -42.79 16.02
CA ILE A 69 3.07 -42.80 14.79
C ILE A 69 2.03 -43.89 14.91
N TYR A 70 0.74 -43.53 14.80
CA TYR A 70 -0.35 -44.47 14.64
C TYR A 70 -0.75 -44.55 13.17
N ILE A 71 -0.89 -45.78 12.64
CA ILE A 71 -1.37 -46.02 11.27
C ILE A 71 -2.55 -46.97 11.35
N SER A 72 -3.72 -46.53 10.91
CA SER A 72 -4.93 -47.34 10.80
C SER A 72 -5.22 -47.61 9.32
N ILE A 73 -5.39 -48.86 8.96
CA ILE A 73 -5.53 -49.34 7.58
C ILE A 73 -6.94 -49.91 7.38
N ASN A 74 -7.70 -49.34 6.39
CA ASN A 74 -9.04 -49.84 6.04
C ASN A 74 -8.98 -51.18 5.27
N LYS A 75 -8.19 -51.23 4.20
CA LYS A 75 -8.06 -52.37 3.32
C LYS A 75 -6.69 -52.35 2.63
N ILE A 76 -6.10 -53.55 2.49
CA ILE A 76 -5.01 -53.79 1.57
C ILE A 76 -5.64 -54.27 0.26
N ILE A 77 -5.72 -53.42 -0.75
CA ILE A 77 -6.31 -53.75 -2.03
C ILE A 77 -5.22 -54.37 -2.92
N PRO A 78 -5.45 -55.55 -3.52
CA PRO A 78 -4.54 -56.08 -4.53
C PRO A 78 -4.39 -55.08 -5.67
N LYS A 79 -3.18 -54.71 -6.07
CA LYS A 79 -2.74 -53.73 -7.07
C LYS A 79 -2.13 -52.45 -6.50
N ASN A 80 -1.38 -52.52 -5.40
CA ASN A 80 -0.60 -51.41 -4.83
C ASN A 80 -1.40 -50.16 -4.45
N ILE A 81 -2.68 -50.29 -4.13
CA ILE A 81 -3.50 -49.21 -3.53
C ILE A 81 -3.56 -49.48 -2.04
N TYR A 82 -3.02 -48.56 -1.25
CA TYR A 82 -3.13 -48.57 0.20
C TYR A 82 -4.27 -47.61 0.60
N ASP A 83 -5.34 -48.18 1.10
CA ASP A 83 -6.47 -47.42 1.66
C ASP A 83 -6.21 -47.28 3.17
N ILE A 84 -5.64 -46.10 3.52
CA ILE A 84 -5.26 -45.79 4.90
C ILE A 84 -6.35 -44.92 5.51
N ASN A 85 -6.98 -45.41 6.56
CA ASN A 85 -8.00 -44.68 7.28
C ASN A 85 -7.39 -43.44 7.97
N LYS A 86 -6.37 -43.67 8.83
CA LYS A 86 -5.79 -42.59 9.62
C LYS A 86 -4.27 -42.72 9.79
N ILE A 87 -3.56 -41.60 9.68
CA ILE A 87 -2.20 -41.44 10.19
C ILE A 87 -2.24 -40.38 11.27
N ASN A 88 -1.77 -40.73 12.48
CA ASN A 88 -1.64 -39.81 13.58
C ASN A 88 -0.18 -39.77 14.07
N ILE A 89 0.46 -38.61 13.95
CA ILE A 89 1.85 -38.35 14.38
C ILE A 89 1.82 -37.47 15.63
N GLN A 90 2.38 -37.99 16.72
CA GLN A 90 2.38 -37.30 18.00
C GLN A 90 3.81 -37.01 18.44
N GLY A 91 4.17 -35.75 18.49
CA GLY A 91 5.48 -35.28 18.93
C GLY A 91 6.63 -35.70 18.04
N GLY A 92 7.65 -34.90 17.98
CA GLY A 92 8.88 -35.23 17.26
C GLY A 92 9.54 -34.01 16.64
N ALA A 93 10.64 -34.25 15.94
CA ALA A 93 11.41 -33.21 15.29
C ALA A 93 12.00 -33.68 13.96
N PHE A 94 12.00 -32.80 12.97
CA PHE A 94 12.72 -32.95 11.71
C PHE A 94 13.85 -31.93 11.66
N HIS A 95 15.08 -32.40 11.42
CA HIS A 95 16.27 -31.55 11.29
C HIS A 95 16.85 -31.69 9.87
N LEU A 96 16.43 -30.85 8.98
CA LEU A 96 16.89 -30.82 7.60
C LEU A 96 17.95 -29.73 7.44
N PHE A 97 18.99 -30.01 6.69
CA PHE A 97 19.99 -29.00 6.36
C PHE A 97 20.62 -29.21 4.98
N LYS A 98 21.21 -28.14 4.48
CA LYS A 98 22.05 -28.09 3.30
C LYS A 98 23.45 -27.64 3.70
N LYS A 99 24.47 -28.33 3.27
CA LYS A 99 25.88 -28.00 3.50
C LYS A 99 26.75 -28.45 2.31
N ASN A 100 27.61 -27.55 1.80
CA ASN A 100 28.41 -27.79 0.60
C ASN A 100 27.56 -28.25 -0.59
N GLU A 101 26.48 -27.53 -0.87
CA GLU A 101 25.49 -27.80 -1.94
C GLU A 101 24.75 -29.14 -1.81
N GLN A 102 24.93 -29.90 -0.71
CA GLN A 102 24.28 -31.19 -0.48
C GLN A 102 23.25 -31.12 0.65
N HIS A 103 22.07 -31.72 0.42
CA HIS A 103 21.06 -31.87 1.46
C HIS A 103 21.27 -33.17 2.23
N ASN A 104 21.14 -33.14 3.56
CA ASN A 104 21.21 -34.33 4.39
C ASN A 104 20.08 -35.35 4.12
N PHE A 105 19.01 -34.95 3.45
CA PHE A 105 17.90 -35.81 3.01
C PHE A 105 17.93 -36.17 1.52
N GLN A 106 19.06 -35.94 0.82
CA GLN A 106 19.15 -36.18 -0.62
C GLN A 106 18.87 -37.67 -0.99
N PHE A 107 19.24 -38.60 -0.13
CA PHE A 107 18.98 -40.01 -0.34
C PHE A 107 17.48 -40.32 -0.39
N LEU A 108 16.65 -39.72 0.45
CA LEU A 108 15.19 -39.86 0.41
C LEU A 108 14.63 -39.34 -0.92
N LYS A 109 15.11 -38.17 -1.34
CA LYS A 109 14.70 -37.57 -2.62
C LYS A 109 15.05 -38.48 -3.80
N ASN A 110 16.23 -39.08 -3.78
CA ASN A 110 16.68 -40.02 -4.82
C ASN A 110 15.84 -41.27 -4.82
N TYR A 111 15.55 -41.84 -3.64
CA TYR A 111 14.71 -43.02 -3.48
C TYR A 111 13.30 -42.83 -4.07
N PHE A 112 12.62 -41.78 -3.67
CA PHE A 112 11.28 -41.47 -4.16
C PHE A 112 11.26 -41.07 -5.65
N SER A 113 12.34 -40.50 -6.17
CA SER A 113 12.45 -40.15 -7.59
C SER A 113 12.75 -41.34 -8.48
N SER A 114 13.53 -42.34 -7.99
CA SER A 114 13.88 -43.55 -8.74
C SER A 114 12.72 -44.55 -8.83
N ASN A 115 11.92 -44.66 -7.78
CA ASN A 115 10.73 -45.51 -7.77
C ASN A 115 9.62 -45.03 -8.71
N ASN A 116 9.55 -43.73 -9.00
CA ASN A 116 8.66 -43.18 -10.03
C ASN A 116 9.07 -43.51 -11.47
N LYS A 117 10.26 -44.08 -11.72
CA LYS A 117 10.70 -44.48 -13.07
C LYS A 117 10.23 -45.85 -13.52
N LYS A 118 9.73 -46.72 -12.63
CA LYS A 118 8.93 -47.88 -13.01
C LYS A 118 7.51 -47.43 -13.33
N LYS A 119 7.37 -46.74 -14.46
CA LYS A 119 6.08 -46.27 -15.00
C LYS A 119 5.15 -47.44 -15.22
N GLY A 120 4.07 -47.53 -14.47
CA GLY A 120 2.96 -48.44 -14.70
C GLY A 120 2.10 -48.71 -13.47
N GLU A 121 2.68 -48.65 -12.28
CA GLU A 121 1.98 -48.98 -11.04
C GLU A 121 2.31 -47.94 -9.97
N GLY A 122 1.79 -46.68 -10.17
CA GLY A 122 1.86 -45.69 -9.10
C GLY A 122 1.06 -46.20 -7.90
N ILE A 123 1.70 -46.23 -6.72
CA ILE A 123 1.00 -46.49 -5.47
C ILE A 123 0.08 -45.28 -5.23
N GLU A 124 -1.21 -45.44 -5.47
CA GLU A 124 -2.19 -44.42 -5.10
C GLU A 124 -2.53 -44.62 -3.62
N THR A 125 -2.14 -43.65 -2.79
CA THR A 125 -2.46 -43.68 -1.36
C THR A 125 -3.62 -42.70 -1.11
N ILE A 126 -4.75 -43.25 -0.73
CA ILE A 126 -5.90 -42.52 -0.24
C ILE A 126 -5.79 -42.53 1.28
N LEU A 127 -5.64 -41.37 1.87
CA LEU A 127 -5.58 -41.16 3.31
C LEU A 127 -6.81 -40.36 3.74
N ASP A 128 -7.71 -41.00 4.50
CA ASP A 128 -8.94 -40.34 4.92
C ASP A 128 -8.68 -39.25 5.97
N GLU A 129 -7.80 -39.53 6.95
CA GLU A 129 -7.45 -38.60 8.02
C GLU A 129 -5.95 -38.54 8.26
N LEU A 130 -5.40 -37.30 8.29
CA LEU A 130 -4.06 -37.00 8.75
C LEU A 130 -4.14 -36.08 9.97
N GLU A 131 -3.54 -36.51 11.06
CA GLU A 131 -3.37 -35.70 12.26
C GLU A 131 -1.89 -35.66 12.63
N VAL A 132 -1.38 -34.45 12.89
CA VAL A 132 -0.02 -34.20 13.37
C VAL A 132 -0.12 -33.25 14.54
N SER A 133 0.51 -33.60 15.65
CA SER A 133 0.52 -32.76 16.85
C SER A 133 1.92 -32.65 17.43
N ASP A 134 2.24 -31.47 17.95
CA ASP A 134 3.48 -31.16 18.67
C ASP A 134 4.77 -31.54 17.91
N LEU A 135 4.78 -31.16 16.61
CA LEU A 135 5.94 -31.41 15.75
C LEU A 135 6.84 -30.16 15.67
N GLU A 136 8.16 -30.40 15.66
CA GLU A 136 9.18 -29.38 15.39
C GLU A 136 9.81 -29.63 14.03
N PHE A 137 10.04 -28.54 13.28
CA PHE A 137 10.71 -28.60 11.98
C PHE A 137 11.82 -27.56 11.95
N LYS A 138 13.05 -27.99 11.64
CA LYS A 138 14.20 -27.11 11.40
C LYS A 138 14.76 -27.36 10.01
N TYR A 139 15.00 -26.27 9.28
CA TYR A 139 15.78 -26.28 8.05
C TYR A 139 16.90 -25.25 8.15
N HIS A 140 18.14 -25.64 7.83
CA HIS A 140 19.29 -24.75 7.89
C HIS A 140 20.17 -24.92 6.64
N ASP A 141 20.32 -23.84 5.85
CA ASP A 141 21.24 -23.77 4.73
C ASP A 141 22.57 -23.14 5.21
N TYR A 142 23.58 -23.99 5.47
CA TYR A 142 24.91 -23.53 5.94
C TYR A 142 25.69 -22.76 4.86
N ASP A 143 25.24 -22.82 3.60
CA ASP A 143 25.91 -22.17 2.47
C ASP A 143 25.44 -20.72 2.28
N THR A 144 24.42 -20.27 3.01
CA THR A 144 23.85 -18.92 2.91
C THR A 144 23.81 -18.21 4.27
N PRO A 145 24.06 -16.89 4.32
CA PRO A 145 23.92 -16.12 5.55
C PRO A 145 22.43 -15.98 5.93
N LYS A 146 22.17 -15.79 7.23
CA LYS A 146 20.83 -15.50 7.73
C LYS A 146 20.34 -14.13 7.26
N THR A 147 19.05 -14.02 6.98
CA THR A 147 18.41 -12.74 6.70
C THR A 147 18.26 -11.94 8.01
N PRO A 148 18.48 -10.60 7.98
CA PRO A 148 18.40 -9.79 9.19
C PRO A 148 16.96 -9.56 9.68
N PHE A 149 15.97 -9.66 8.81
CA PHE A 149 14.57 -9.39 9.10
C PHE A 149 13.63 -10.30 8.31
N GLY A 150 12.46 -10.62 8.90
CA GLY A 150 11.40 -11.41 8.27
C GLY A 150 11.62 -12.92 8.37
N ILE A 151 10.81 -13.67 7.62
CA ILE A 151 10.91 -15.13 7.57
C ILE A 151 12.07 -15.53 6.68
N ASP A 152 13.04 -16.21 7.27
CA ASP A 152 14.19 -16.73 6.56
C ASP A 152 13.91 -18.17 6.07
N TYR A 153 13.52 -18.30 4.82
CA TYR A 153 13.22 -19.61 4.21
C TYR A 153 14.43 -20.55 4.10
N LYS A 154 15.65 -20.01 4.31
CA LYS A 154 16.89 -20.79 4.34
C LYS A 154 17.27 -21.26 5.75
N HIS A 155 16.64 -20.64 6.77
CA HIS A 155 16.90 -20.94 8.18
C HIS A 155 15.57 -20.97 8.94
N LEU A 156 14.68 -21.91 8.58
CA LEU A 156 13.36 -22.06 9.21
C LEU A 156 13.45 -22.81 10.53
N HIS A 157 12.70 -22.36 11.52
CA HIS A 157 12.50 -23.07 12.77
C HIS A 157 11.04 -23.01 13.20
N LEU A 158 10.25 -24.01 12.81
CA LEU A 158 8.83 -24.12 13.14
C LEU A 158 8.64 -25.00 14.37
N LYS A 159 7.87 -24.53 15.34
CA LYS A 159 7.47 -25.28 16.55
C LYS A 159 5.96 -25.35 16.68
N ASN A 160 5.51 -26.27 17.52
CA ASN A 160 4.10 -26.50 17.83
C ASN A 160 3.28 -26.68 16.54
N ILE A 161 3.84 -27.44 15.59
CA ILE A 161 3.16 -27.74 14.33
C ILE A 161 2.00 -28.67 14.65
N TYR A 162 0.79 -28.23 14.27
CA TYR A 162 -0.43 -29.03 14.32
C TYR A 162 -1.06 -29.04 12.93
N ILE A 163 -1.39 -30.25 12.44
CA ILE A 163 -2.07 -30.44 11.16
C ILE A 163 -3.26 -31.39 11.39
N GLU A 164 -4.43 -30.99 10.93
CA GLU A 164 -5.60 -31.84 10.77
C GLU A 164 -6.11 -31.72 9.35
N ALA A 165 -6.09 -32.80 8.60
CA ALA A 165 -6.51 -32.82 7.21
C ALA A 165 -7.27 -34.10 6.88
N ASN A 166 -8.24 -33.98 5.97
CA ASN A 166 -9.03 -35.10 5.50
C ASN A 166 -8.90 -35.25 3.98
N ARG A 167 -9.19 -36.48 3.50
CA ARG A 167 -9.19 -36.81 2.07
C ARG A 167 -7.90 -36.40 1.40
N VAL A 168 -6.80 -36.79 2.01
CA VAL A 168 -5.45 -36.46 1.54
C VAL A 168 -5.09 -37.46 0.46
N ASN A 169 -4.92 -36.97 -0.76
CA ASN A 169 -4.41 -37.74 -1.88
C ASN A 169 -3.00 -37.26 -2.18
N LEU A 170 -2.00 -38.08 -1.90
CA LEU A 170 -0.59 -37.82 -2.16
C LEU A 170 -0.13 -38.85 -3.21
N LEU A 171 0.83 -38.53 -4.03
CA LEU A 171 1.46 -39.42 -5.04
C LEU A 171 0.81 -39.42 -6.43
N GLY A 172 -0.21 -38.63 -6.68
CA GLY A 172 -0.71 -38.39 -8.06
C GLY A 172 -0.11 -37.11 -8.68
N ASP A 173 -0.40 -36.90 -9.97
CA ASP A 173 -0.03 -35.63 -10.66
C ASP A 173 -0.71 -34.42 -10.01
N MET A 174 -1.78 -34.63 -9.28
CA MET A 174 -2.54 -33.63 -8.57
C MET A 174 -2.83 -34.07 -7.13
N ASN A 175 -2.12 -33.53 -6.20
CA ASN A 175 -2.34 -33.74 -4.77
C ASN A 175 -3.52 -32.92 -4.28
N LYS A 176 -4.34 -33.48 -3.39
CA LYS A 176 -5.52 -32.81 -2.82
C LYS A 176 -5.54 -33.03 -1.31
N ALA A 177 -5.98 -32.03 -0.57
CA ALA A 177 -6.23 -32.15 0.86
C ALA A 177 -7.33 -31.18 1.28
N PHE A 178 -8.14 -31.59 2.23
CA PHE A 178 -9.05 -30.73 2.97
C PHE A 178 -8.40 -30.43 4.33
N ILE A 179 -7.74 -29.27 4.43
CA ILE A 179 -7.07 -28.83 5.65
C ILE A 179 -8.13 -28.25 6.58
N LYS A 180 -8.40 -28.92 7.68
CA LYS A 180 -9.30 -28.46 8.75
C LYS A 180 -8.60 -27.53 9.71
N LYS A 181 -7.30 -27.80 9.98
CA LYS A 181 -6.48 -26.97 10.83
C LYS A 181 -5.00 -27.13 10.46
N LEU A 182 -4.31 -26.02 10.29
CA LEU A 182 -2.86 -25.95 10.25
C LEU A 182 -2.44 -24.79 11.15
N SER A 183 -1.59 -25.06 12.12
CA SER A 183 -1.00 -24.03 12.97
C SER A 183 0.46 -24.31 13.24
N PHE A 184 1.25 -23.25 13.46
CA PHE A 184 2.66 -23.32 13.84
C PHE A 184 3.17 -21.97 14.35
N HIS A 185 4.33 -22.00 14.98
CA HIS A 185 5.11 -20.84 15.38
C HIS A 185 6.47 -20.86 14.69
N GLU A 186 6.77 -19.87 13.84
CA GLU A 186 8.12 -19.65 13.31
C GLU A 186 8.93 -18.83 14.31
N VAL A 187 9.96 -19.48 14.89
CA VAL A 187 10.65 -18.99 16.09
C VAL A 187 11.52 -17.77 15.79
N LEU A 188 12.19 -17.73 14.63
CA LEU A 188 13.18 -16.70 14.31
C LEU A 188 12.54 -15.36 13.99
N SER A 189 11.46 -15.34 13.22
CA SER A 189 10.70 -14.12 12.88
C SER A 189 9.63 -13.78 13.91
N GLY A 190 9.25 -14.75 14.77
CA GLY A 190 8.13 -14.62 15.70
C GLY A 190 6.75 -14.78 15.08
N PHE A 191 6.65 -15.15 13.78
CA PHE A 191 5.37 -15.32 13.10
C PHE A 191 4.59 -16.50 13.68
N LYS A 192 3.30 -16.28 13.98
CA LYS A 192 2.41 -17.33 14.49
C LYS A 192 1.19 -17.49 13.59
N LEU A 193 1.09 -18.65 12.94
CA LEU A 193 -0.13 -19.09 12.29
C LEU A 193 -1.00 -19.80 13.34
N LYS A 194 -2.11 -19.20 13.74
CA LYS A 194 -3.05 -19.80 14.72
C LYS A 194 -3.96 -20.83 14.08
N ASN A 195 -4.42 -20.55 12.86
CA ASN A 195 -5.23 -21.48 12.10
C ASN A 195 -5.22 -21.14 10.60
N LEU A 196 -5.09 -22.16 9.77
CA LEU A 196 -5.37 -22.10 8.35
C LEU A 196 -6.32 -23.23 8.01
N THR A 197 -7.40 -22.91 7.32
CA THR A 197 -8.36 -23.87 6.78
C THR A 197 -8.53 -23.64 5.29
N CYS A 198 -8.57 -24.71 4.50
CA CYS A 198 -8.89 -24.62 3.07
C CYS A 198 -9.13 -26.00 2.44
N GLN A 199 -9.72 -26.00 1.25
CA GLN A 199 -9.60 -27.09 0.30
C GLN A 199 -8.42 -26.76 -0.62
N ALA A 200 -7.34 -27.54 -0.53
CA ALA A 200 -6.13 -27.33 -1.30
C ALA A 200 -5.98 -28.36 -2.42
N LYS A 201 -5.48 -27.89 -3.56
CA LYS A 201 -4.97 -28.72 -4.65
C LYS A 201 -3.59 -28.20 -5.02
N PHE A 202 -2.61 -29.08 -5.09
CA PHE A 202 -1.25 -28.72 -5.49
C PHE A 202 -0.70 -29.68 -6.50
N SER A 203 -0.02 -29.12 -7.47
CA SER A 203 0.64 -29.81 -8.55
C SER A 203 1.92 -29.07 -8.92
N GLN A 204 2.67 -29.59 -9.87
CA GLN A 204 3.82 -28.84 -10.43
C GLN A 204 3.42 -27.49 -11.07
N LYS A 205 2.14 -27.32 -11.41
CA LYS A 205 1.60 -26.08 -12.01
C LYS A 205 1.10 -25.05 -10.99
N GLY A 206 1.24 -25.34 -9.69
CA GLY A 206 0.89 -24.37 -8.64
C GLY A 206 0.00 -24.92 -7.54
N ILE A 207 -0.58 -23.99 -6.77
CA ILE A 207 -1.42 -24.25 -5.61
C ILE A 207 -2.77 -23.58 -5.84
N ASN A 208 -3.84 -24.33 -5.73
CA ASN A 208 -5.20 -23.80 -5.81
C ASN A 208 -5.91 -24.02 -4.49
N THR A 209 -6.48 -22.99 -3.92
CA THR A 209 -7.26 -23.08 -2.69
C THR A 209 -8.69 -22.62 -2.86
N ARG A 210 -9.60 -23.22 -2.11
CA ARG A 210 -10.99 -22.79 -1.96
C ARG A 210 -11.33 -22.69 -0.48
N ARG A 211 -12.22 -21.75 -0.13
CA ARG A 211 -12.67 -21.49 1.25
C ARG A 211 -11.48 -21.27 2.20
N LEU A 212 -10.50 -20.48 1.74
CA LEU A 212 -9.29 -20.20 2.52
C LEU A 212 -9.63 -19.25 3.66
N THR A 213 -9.29 -19.66 4.87
CA THR A 213 -9.28 -18.80 6.05
C THR A 213 -7.90 -18.87 6.68
N ILE A 214 -7.29 -17.70 6.95
CA ILE A 214 -6.02 -17.59 7.65
C ILE A 214 -6.24 -16.75 8.90
N LEU A 215 -5.88 -17.29 10.04
CA LEU A 215 -5.88 -16.61 11.33
C LEU A 215 -4.45 -16.61 11.90
N THR A 216 -3.89 -15.45 12.09
CA THR A 216 -2.58 -15.24 12.70
C THR A 216 -2.69 -14.59 14.08
N GLU A 217 -1.64 -13.99 14.57
CA GLU A 217 -1.68 -13.21 15.81
C GLU A 217 -2.53 -11.94 15.66
N LYS A 218 -2.38 -11.22 14.54
CA LYS A 218 -3.01 -9.92 14.29
C LYS A 218 -3.94 -9.90 13.07
N SER A 219 -3.81 -10.85 12.14
CA SER A 219 -4.56 -10.87 10.88
C SER A 219 -5.65 -11.93 10.84
N LYS A 220 -6.72 -11.65 10.08
CA LYS A 220 -7.81 -12.57 9.79
C LYS A 220 -8.23 -12.39 8.34
N ILE A 221 -7.90 -13.37 7.49
CA ILE A 221 -8.06 -13.30 6.04
C ILE A 221 -9.08 -14.35 5.60
N TYR A 222 -10.00 -13.94 4.73
CA TYR A 222 -11.00 -14.80 4.10
C TYR A 222 -10.92 -14.68 2.59
N ALA A 223 -10.71 -15.81 1.91
CA ALA A 223 -10.69 -15.87 0.46
C ALA A 223 -11.53 -17.06 -0.03
N PRO A 224 -12.62 -16.83 -0.79
CA PRO A 224 -13.40 -17.90 -1.42
C PRO A 224 -12.52 -18.80 -2.29
N TYR A 225 -11.56 -18.19 -2.97
CA TYR A 225 -10.49 -18.86 -3.70
C TYR A 225 -9.23 -17.98 -3.71
N PHE A 226 -8.08 -18.64 -3.71
CA PHE A 226 -6.78 -18.00 -3.88
C PHE A 226 -5.81 -18.99 -4.52
N ASN A 227 -5.39 -18.69 -5.73
CA ASN A 227 -4.61 -19.57 -6.58
C ASN A 227 -3.26 -18.96 -6.88
N LEU A 228 -2.23 -19.78 -6.83
CA LEU A 228 -0.87 -19.50 -7.25
C LEU A 228 -0.54 -20.40 -8.43
N SER A 229 -0.41 -19.85 -9.63
CA SER A 229 -0.14 -20.60 -10.84
C SER A 229 1.31 -20.41 -11.29
N THR A 230 1.94 -21.50 -11.74
CA THR A 230 3.32 -21.54 -12.21
C THR A 230 3.45 -22.41 -13.45
N SER A 231 4.55 -22.29 -14.19
CA SER A 231 4.90 -23.25 -15.25
C SER A 231 5.56 -24.51 -14.68
N SER A 232 6.32 -24.36 -13.59
CA SER A 232 6.96 -25.44 -12.85
C SER A 232 7.15 -25.07 -11.38
N PHE A 233 7.33 -26.06 -10.50
CA PHE A 233 7.58 -25.80 -9.08
C PHE A 233 8.86 -24.97 -8.82
N LYS A 234 9.84 -25.02 -9.72
CA LYS A 234 11.06 -24.19 -9.65
C LYS A 234 10.78 -22.70 -9.77
N ASP A 235 9.64 -22.31 -10.34
CA ASP A 235 9.27 -20.90 -10.51
C ASP A 235 8.97 -20.21 -9.18
N PHE A 236 8.69 -20.97 -8.11
CA PHE A 236 8.57 -20.42 -6.76
C PHE A 236 9.89 -19.80 -6.24
N ASN A 237 11.04 -20.17 -6.79
CA ASN A 237 12.33 -19.51 -6.51
C ASN A 237 12.41 -18.09 -7.10
N HIS A 238 11.53 -17.78 -8.05
CA HIS A 238 11.39 -16.47 -8.70
C HIS A 238 9.97 -15.93 -8.49
N PHE A 239 9.51 -15.99 -7.25
CA PHE A 239 8.12 -15.80 -6.85
C PHE A 239 7.47 -14.55 -7.44
N SER A 240 8.11 -13.38 -7.26
CA SER A 240 7.58 -12.09 -7.71
C SER A 240 7.46 -11.95 -9.23
N GLU A 241 8.25 -12.73 -9.99
CA GLU A 241 8.35 -12.59 -11.44
C GLU A 241 7.58 -13.66 -12.21
N LYS A 242 7.44 -14.86 -11.62
CA LYS A 242 6.93 -16.04 -12.32
C LYS A 242 5.62 -16.60 -11.75
N VAL A 243 5.32 -16.34 -10.48
CA VAL A 243 4.09 -16.82 -9.86
C VAL A 243 2.94 -15.87 -10.18
N ILE A 244 1.87 -16.41 -10.76
CA ILE A 244 0.65 -15.67 -11.08
C ILE A 244 -0.35 -15.88 -9.95
N PHE A 245 -0.85 -14.79 -9.39
CA PHE A 245 -1.94 -14.75 -8.44
C PHE A 245 -3.27 -14.70 -9.17
N ASN A 246 -4.25 -15.40 -8.65
CA ASN A 246 -5.65 -15.24 -9.01
C ASN A 246 -6.48 -15.52 -7.76
N GLY A 247 -7.07 -14.50 -7.18
CA GLY A 247 -7.77 -14.65 -5.91
C GLY A 247 -8.79 -13.57 -5.65
N LYS A 248 -9.76 -13.91 -4.81
CA LYS A 248 -10.74 -12.99 -4.28
C LYS A 248 -10.64 -12.97 -2.76
N ILE A 249 -10.41 -11.81 -2.21
CA ILE A 249 -10.35 -11.58 -0.77
C ILE A 249 -11.62 -10.86 -0.35
N PHE A 250 -12.33 -11.41 0.61
CA PHE A 250 -13.45 -10.73 1.27
C PHE A 250 -12.93 -9.77 2.35
N GLU A 251 -13.82 -9.05 3.00
CA GLU A 251 -13.45 -8.12 4.05
C GLU A 251 -12.57 -8.81 5.11
N SER A 252 -11.30 -8.47 5.09
CA SER A 252 -10.24 -9.12 5.86
C SER A 252 -9.43 -8.09 6.62
N LYS A 253 -9.15 -8.41 7.89
CA LYS A 253 -8.19 -7.63 8.69
C LYS A 253 -6.79 -8.15 8.42
N VAL A 254 -5.87 -7.25 8.06
CA VAL A 254 -4.47 -7.58 7.77
C VAL A 254 -3.56 -6.65 8.56
N SER A 255 -2.61 -7.21 9.28
CA SER A 255 -1.52 -6.48 9.89
C SER A 255 -0.37 -6.32 8.90
N THR A 256 -0.01 -5.10 8.57
CA THR A 256 1.11 -4.83 7.65
C THR A 256 2.46 -5.24 8.26
N HIS A 257 2.57 -5.29 9.59
CA HIS A 257 3.73 -5.88 10.26
C HIS A 257 3.89 -7.37 9.91
N GLU A 258 2.81 -8.16 9.99
CA GLU A 258 2.88 -9.57 9.62
C GLU A 258 3.17 -9.77 8.13
N VAL A 259 2.63 -8.90 7.25
CA VAL A 259 2.96 -8.90 5.82
C VAL A 259 4.44 -8.60 5.60
N SER A 260 5.04 -7.67 6.34
CA SER A 260 6.45 -7.32 6.21
C SER A 260 7.40 -8.48 6.55
N LEU A 261 6.96 -9.43 7.39
CA LEU A 261 7.75 -10.64 7.66
C LEU A 261 7.94 -11.52 6.40
N PHE A 262 6.98 -11.50 5.46
CA PHE A 262 7.07 -12.19 4.17
C PHE A 262 7.67 -11.33 3.06
N ALA A 263 7.64 -10.01 3.22
CA ALA A 263 8.16 -9.04 2.26
C ALA A 263 9.06 -8.02 2.98
N PRO A 264 10.35 -8.32 3.19
CA PRO A 264 11.28 -7.49 3.98
C PRO A 264 11.43 -6.04 3.51
N THR A 265 11.13 -5.75 2.25
CA THR A 265 11.08 -4.37 1.73
C THR A 265 10.03 -3.49 2.41
N LEU A 266 9.08 -4.10 3.11
CA LEU A 266 8.03 -3.44 3.90
C LEU A 266 8.38 -3.32 5.38
N GLU A 267 9.63 -3.60 5.76
CA GLU A 267 10.11 -3.44 7.13
C GLU A 267 9.82 -2.02 7.66
N GLY A 268 9.33 -1.94 8.90
CA GLY A 268 8.91 -0.68 9.53
C GLY A 268 7.41 -0.40 9.44
N MET A 269 6.66 -1.08 8.57
CA MET A 269 5.21 -0.99 8.57
C MET A 269 4.62 -1.69 9.79
N ASP A 270 3.65 -1.05 10.44
CA ASP A 270 2.90 -1.62 11.58
C ASP A 270 1.53 -0.94 11.64
N ASN A 271 0.71 -1.23 10.63
CA ASN A 271 -0.65 -0.72 10.53
C ASN A 271 -1.62 -1.90 10.45
N ASP A 272 -2.74 -1.78 11.13
CA ASP A 272 -3.87 -2.69 10.95
C ASP A 272 -4.79 -2.11 9.86
N ILE A 273 -5.02 -2.85 8.81
CA ILE A 273 -5.87 -2.46 7.70
C ILE A 273 -7.01 -3.45 7.48
N MET A 274 -8.15 -2.93 7.02
CA MET A 274 -9.22 -3.78 6.48
C MET A 274 -9.19 -3.68 4.97
N LEU A 275 -9.20 -4.82 4.30
CA LEU A 275 -9.19 -4.85 2.84
C LEU A 275 -10.11 -5.91 2.25
N LYS A 276 -10.58 -5.66 1.04
CA LYS A 276 -11.22 -6.63 0.13
C LYS A 276 -10.86 -6.29 -1.31
N GLY A 277 -10.95 -7.26 -2.21
CA GLY A 277 -10.69 -7.05 -3.63
C GLY A 277 -10.40 -8.35 -4.36
N GLU A 278 -10.18 -8.23 -5.66
CA GLU A 278 -9.79 -9.33 -6.53
C GLU A 278 -8.38 -9.07 -7.05
N VAL A 279 -7.48 -10.02 -6.85
CA VAL A 279 -6.08 -9.92 -7.25
C VAL A 279 -5.80 -10.83 -8.42
N ASN A 280 -5.13 -10.29 -9.42
CA ASN A 280 -4.74 -11.02 -10.62
C ASN A 280 -3.33 -10.61 -11.05
N ASP A 281 -2.65 -11.52 -11.80
CA ASP A 281 -1.32 -11.34 -12.35
C ASP A 281 -0.18 -11.52 -11.31
N LYS A 282 1.04 -11.25 -11.71
CA LYS A 282 2.27 -11.46 -10.92
C LYS A 282 2.46 -10.33 -9.91
N VAL A 283 3.20 -10.59 -8.83
CA VAL A 283 3.53 -9.55 -7.84
C VAL A 283 4.14 -8.30 -8.49
N ASN A 284 4.99 -8.48 -9.50
CA ASN A 284 5.62 -7.37 -10.21
C ASN A 284 4.70 -6.61 -11.18
N ASN A 285 3.46 -7.03 -11.33
CA ASN A 285 2.45 -6.38 -12.18
C ASN A 285 1.06 -6.71 -11.66
N LEU A 286 0.87 -6.58 -10.34
CA LEU A 286 -0.34 -7.03 -9.68
C LEU A 286 -1.52 -6.12 -10.02
N LYS A 287 -2.54 -6.70 -10.63
CA LYS A 287 -3.81 -6.05 -10.88
C LYS A 287 -4.76 -6.33 -9.73
N ILE A 288 -5.35 -5.28 -9.19
CA ILE A 288 -6.34 -5.37 -8.11
C ILE A 288 -7.62 -4.68 -8.56
N ASP A 289 -8.67 -5.45 -8.70
CA ASP A 289 -9.99 -4.96 -9.10
C ASP A 289 -10.94 -4.89 -7.90
N ASN A 290 -11.88 -3.96 -7.92
CA ASN A 290 -12.90 -3.79 -6.86
C ASN A 290 -12.29 -3.66 -5.46
N PHE A 291 -11.13 -3.03 -5.39
CA PHE A 291 -10.38 -2.90 -4.14
C PHE A 291 -11.05 -1.94 -3.18
N THR A 292 -11.11 -2.32 -1.93
CA THR A 292 -11.44 -1.42 -0.83
C THR A 292 -10.39 -1.58 0.26
N LEU A 293 -9.79 -0.49 0.65
CA LEU A 293 -8.88 -0.38 1.78
C LEU A 293 -9.48 0.58 2.80
N LYS A 294 -9.57 0.14 4.07
CA LYS A 294 -9.86 1.00 5.21
C LYS A 294 -8.63 1.07 6.10
N LEU A 295 -8.28 2.25 6.53
CA LEU A 295 -7.14 2.56 7.37
C LEU A 295 -7.55 3.52 8.48
N GLY A 296 -7.14 3.24 9.70
CA GLY A 296 -7.59 4.02 10.86
C GLY A 296 -9.10 3.94 11.07
N VAL A 297 -9.69 5.05 11.48
CA VAL A 297 -11.12 5.12 11.83
C VAL A 297 -11.97 5.61 10.65
N ASN A 298 -11.48 6.60 9.90
CA ASN A 298 -12.29 7.35 8.93
C ASN A 298 -11.72 7.32 7.51
N SER A 299 -10.53 6.76 7.32
CA SER A 299 -9.89 6.73 6.00
C SER A 299 -10.25 5.48 5.22
N GLN A 300 -10.69 5.69 3.98
CA GLN A 300 -11.08 4.63 3.05
C GLN A 300 -10.70 5.00 1.62
N LEU A 301 -10.26 3.98 0.88
CA LEU A 301 -9.95 4.04 -0.54
C LEU A 301 -10.70 2.93 -1.26
N GLN A 302 -11.36 3.25 -2.38
CA GLN A 302 -12.00 2.25 -3.25
C GLN A 302 -11.62 2.52 -4.70
N GLY A 303 -11.38 1.47 -5.48
CA GLY A 303 -11.06 1.61 -6.89
C GLY A 303 -10.38 0.37 -7.48
N ASP A 304 -9.79 0.57 -8.65
CA ASP A 304 -8.99 -0.44 -9.34
C ASP A 304 -7.55 0.04 -9.46
N PHE A 305 -6.61 -0.86 -9.21
CA PHE A 305 -5.19 -0.53 -9.14
C PHE A 305 -4.35 -1.50 -9.96
N LEU A 306 -3.38 -0.97 -10.66
CA LEU A 306 -2.32 -1.71 -11.28
C LEU A 306 -1.01 -1.40 -10.55
N LEU A 307 -0.57 -2.30 -9.69
CA LEU A 307 0.67 -2.14 -8.94
C LEU A 307 1.86 -2.59 -9.79
N PRO A 308 2.60 -1.65 -10.39
CA PRO A 308 3.72 -1.99 -11.24
C PRO A 308 4.91 -2.49 -10.42
N ASN A 309 5.87 -3.09 -11.08
CA ASN A 309 7.12 -3.49 -10.46
C ASN A 309 7.85 -2.30 -9.83
N PHE A 310 7.84 -2.22 -8.50
CA PHE A 310 8.50 -1.14 -7.75
C PHE A 310 10.00 -0.98 -8.07
N LYS A 311 10.67 -2.02 -8.57
CA LYS A 311 12.06 -1.94 -9.04
C LYS A 311 12.19 -1.28 -10.42
N LYS A 312 11.10 -1.11 -11.16
CA LYS A 312 11.04 -0.54 -12.52
C LYS A 312 9.96 0.53 -12.65
N LEU A 313 9.66 1.28 -11.58
CA LEU A 313 8.66 2.34 -11.56
C LEU A 313 8.84 3.34 -12.72
N ASN A 314 10.08 3.68 -13.05
CA ASN A 314 10.43 4.65 -14.11
C ASN A 314 9.96 4.25 -15.52
N SER A 315 9.54 3.00 -15.74
CA SER A 315 9.07 2.51 -17.03
C SER A 315 7.68 1.87 -16.98
N SER A 316 7.03 1.90 -15.82
CA SER A 316 5.72 1.28 -15.62
C SER A 316 4.61 2.26 -15.94
N TYR A 317 3.58 1.79 -16.68
CA TYR A 317 2.38 2.55 -16.92
C TYR A 317 1.47 2.48 -15.69
N LEU A 318 1.05 3.64 -15.20
CA LEU A 318 0.07 3.80 -14.13
C LEU A 318 -1.31 3.96 -14.76
N ASN A 319 -2.27 3.21 -14.29
CA ASN A 319 -3.67 3.31 -14.67
C ASN A 319 -4.53 3.06 -13.44
N GLU A 320 -4.51 4.03 -12.56
CA GLU A 320 -5.17 3.96 -11.26
C GLU A 320 -6.52 4.66 -11.33
N ARG A 321 -7.55 3.97 -10.90
CA ARG A 321 -8.89 4.51 -10.78
C ARG A 321 -9.35 4.43 -9.34
N ILE A 322 -9.55 5.57 -8.73
CA ILE A 322 -10.11 5.71 -7.39
C ILE A 322 -11.56 6.15 -7.53
N ASP A 323 -12.49 5.24 -7.31
CA ASP A 323 -13.93 5.52 -7.38
C ASP A 323 -14.38 6.35 -6.19
N TYR A 324 -13.82 6.08 -5.01
CA TYR A 324 -14.09 6.79 -3.77
C TYR A 324 -12.84 6.91 -2.91
N LEU A 325 -12.59 8.11 -2.42
CA LEU A 325 -11.52 8.45 -1.48
C LEU A 325 -12.12 9.18 -0.29
N SER A 326 -11.79 8.75 0.91
CA SER A 326 -11.97 9.51 2.15
C SER A 326 -10.69 9.36 2.95
N LEU A 327 -9.96 10.46 3.16
CA LEU A 327 -8.73 10.49 3.95
C LEU A 327 -8.88 11.54 5.04
N THR A 328 -8.61 11.17 6.28
CA THR A 328 -8.44 12.13 7.37
C THR A 328 -6.95 12.34 7.64
N ILE A 329 -6.59 13.57 7.91
CA ILE A 329 -5.18 13.92 8.20
C ILE A 329 -4.70 13.19 9.47
N SER A 330 -5.57 13.04 10.46
CA SER A 330 -5.27 12.31 11.70
C SER A 330 -4.92 10.83 11.47
N ASP A 331 -5.63 10.14 10.56
CA ASP A 331 -5.30 8.76 10.22
C ASP A 331 -3.98 8.69 9.45
N LEU A 332 -3.74 9.63 8.51
CA LEU A 332 -2.49 9.70 7.75
C LEU A 332 -1.26 9.92 8.64
N GLU A 333 -1.38 10.73 9.69
CA GLU A 333 -0.29 10.98 10.65
C GLU A 333 0.10 9.73 11.46
N GLN A 334 -0.81 8.77 11.59
CA GLN A 334 -0.59 7.51 12.31
C GLN A 334 0.01 6.42 11.43
N ILE A 335 -0.03 6.56 10.10
CA ILE A 335 0.52 5.56 9.17
C ILE A 335 2.03 5.39 9.41
N LYS A 336 2.41 4.14 9.58
CA LYS A 336 3.81 3.73 9.55
C LYS A 336 4.18 3.23 8.17
N LEU A 337 5.11 3.94 7.55
CA LEU A 337 5.69 3.61 6.23
C LEU A 337 6.87 2.64 6.38
N PRO A 338 7.19 1.87 5.33
CA PRO A 338 8.43 1.11 5.30
C PRO A 338 9.65 2.01 5.40
N PHE A 339 10.71 1.53 6.06
CA PHE A 339 11.97 2.27 6.20
C PHE A 339 12.65 2.56 4.85
N THR A 340 12.34 1.80 3.81
CA THR A 340 12.77 2.05 2.43
C THR A 340 12.20 3.35 1.85
N LEU A 341 11.03 3.81 2.32
CA LEU A 341 10.39 5.06 1.90
C LEU A 341 10.59 6.20 2.89
N SER A 342 10.72 5.91 4.17
CA SER A 342 10.89 6.91 5.22
C SER A 342 11.75 6.37 6.36
N LYS A 343 12.94 6.93 6.56
CA LYS A 343 13.92 6.48 7.58
C LYS A 343 13.33 6.40 9.01
N ASN A 344 12.36 7.23 9.32
CA ASN A 344 11.68 7.24 10.63
C ASN A 344 10.28 6.59 10.60
N GLY A 345 9.92 5.97 9.48
CA GLY A 345 8.63 5.32 9.28
C GLY A 345 7.42 6.25 9.28
N LYS A 346 7.57 7.58 9.20
CA LYS A 346 6.46 8.53 9.28
C LYS A 346 6.22 9.24 7.96
N ILE A 347 4.96 9.55 7.67
CA ILE A 347 4.57 10.44 6.57
C ILE A 347 4.85 11.89 6.99
N LYS A 348 5.55 12.63 6.12
CA LYS A 348 5.68 14.10 6.27
C LYS A 348 4.50 14.77 5.58
N ILE A 349 3.57 15.30 6.35
CA ILE A 349 2.42 16.04 5.84
C ILE A 349 2.75 17.53 5.90
N ALA A 350 2.67 18.22 4.76
CA ALA A 350 2.89 19.65 4.69
C ALA A 350 1.88 20.40 5.59
N PRO A 351 2.30 21.46 6.32
CA PRO A 351 1.43 22.20 7.24
C PRO A 351 0.14 22.72 6.59
N ILE A 352 0.20 23.10 5.31
CA ILE A 352 -0.97 23.55 4.56
C ILE A 352 -2.01 22.43 4.39
N LEU A 353 -1.59 21.18 4.17
CA LEU A 353 -2.49 20.03 4.04
C LEU A 353 -3.15 19.67 5.37
N LYS A 354 -2.47 19.90 6.49
CA LYS A 354 -3.04 19.64 7.82
C LYS A 354 -4.29 20.46 8.11
N ARG A 355 -4.38 21.67 7.54
CA ARG A 355 -5.52 22.56 7.70
C ARG A 355 -6.77 22.08 6.97
N LEU A 356 -6.61 21.22 5.97
CA LEU A 356 -7.74 20.62 5.25
C LEU A 356 -8.54 19.65 6.12
N GLU A 357 -7.98 19.12 7.21
CA GLU A 357 -8.48 18.11 8.14
C GLU A 357 -8.85 16.77 7.46
N TYR A 358 -9.54 16.81 6.33
CA TYR A 358 -9.86 15.65 5.51
C TYR A 358 -9.83 16.00 4.02
N ILE A 359 -9.70 14.97 3.19
CA ILE A 359 -9.84 15.03 1.73
C ILE A 359 -10.76 13.90 1.31
N ASN A 360 -11.93 14.26 0.79
CA ASN A 360 -12.90 13.32 0.24
C ASN A 360 -13.09 13.57 -1.24
N GLY A 361 -13.12 12.50 -2.03
CA GLY A 361 -13.28 12.66 -3.47
C GLY A 361 -13.83 11.42 -4.16
N ASN A 362 -14.20 11.57 -5.42
CA ASN A 362 -14.65 10.49 -6.26
C ASN A 362 -14.13 10.64 -7.70
N ASN A 363 -14.12 9.51 -8.43
CA ASN A 363 -13.65 9.45 -9.81
C ASN A 363 -12.28 10.13 -10.00
N ILE A 364 -11.33 9.81 -9.13
CA ILE A 364 -9.96 10.26 -9.26
C ILE A 364 -9.24 9.28 -10.17
N LYS A 365 -8.55 9.79 -11.19
CA LYS A 365 -7.78 8.98 -12.14
C LYS A 365 -6.33 9.44 -12.17
N LEU A 366 -5.43 8.49 -12.21
CA LEU A 366 -4.01 8.69 -12.43
C LEU A 366 -3.58 7.83 -13.61
N ASN A 367 -3.25 8.45 -14.73
CA ASN A 367 -2.91 7.75 -15.96
C ASN A 367 -1.58 8.25 -16.52
N GLY A 368 -0.70 7.34 -16.91
CA GLY A 368 0.57 7.67 -17.55
C GLY A 368 1.75 6.88 -17.01
N PHE A 369 2.94 7.38 -17.25
CA PHE A 369 4.20 6.81 -16.76
C PHE A 369 4.74 7.66 -15.61
N ASP A 370 5.65 7.13 -14.80
CA ASP A 370 6.31 7.88 -13.70
C ASP A 370 6.88 9.24 -14.15
N LYS A 371 7.38 9.32 -15.38
CA LYS A 371 7.94 10.58 -15.91
C LYS A 371 6.89 11.53 -16.50
N GLN A 372 5.71 11.03 -16.83
CA GLN A 372 4.65 11.85 -17.41
C GLN A 372 3.29 11.21 -17.15
N PHE A 373 2.49 11.85 -16.33
CA PHE A 373 1.18 11.34 -15.92
C PHE A 373 0.14 12.46 -15.80
N VAL A 374 -1.12 12.06 -15.92
CA VAL A 374 -2.28 12.94 -15.78
C VAL A 374 -3.03 12.57 -14.52
N ILE A 375 -3.35 13.57 -13.70
CA ILE A 375 -4.27 13.44 -12.56
C ILE A 375 -5.56 14.19 -12.88
N SER A 376 -6.69 13.54 -12.70
CA SER A 376 -8.01 14.18 -12.79
C SER A 376 -8.89 13.75 -11.61
N ALA A 377 -9.84 14.60 -11.23
CA ALA A 377 -10.82 14.32 -10.19
C ALA A 377 -12.13 15.07 -10.47
N ASN A 378 -13.26 14.42 -10.28
CA ASN A 378 -14.54 15.12 -10.44
C ASN A 378 -14.69 16.20 -9.39
N LYS A 379 -14.46 15.86 -8.12
CA LYS A 379 -14.52 16.80 -7.01
C LYS A 379 -13.72 16.26 -5.82
N LEU A 380 -12.88 17.14 -5.26
CA LEU A 380 -12.19 16.91 -3.98
C LEU A 380 -12.73 17.91 -2.96
N ASN A 381 -13.25 17.39 -1.84
CA ASN A 381 -13.81 18.20 -0.76
C ASN A 381 -12.88 18.15 0.45
N SER A 382 -12.80 19.25 1.16
CA SER A 382 -12.11 19.35 2.44
C SER A 382 -12.97 20.18 3.42
N LYS A 383 -12.53 20.31 4.64
CA LYS A 383 -13.16 21.24 5.60
C LYS A 383 -13.20 22.69 5.08
N LEU A 384 -12.21 23.09 4.30
CA LEU A 384 -12.04 24.47 3.85
C LEU A 384 -12.69 24.78 2.50
N GLY A 385 -13.35 23.82 1.86
CA GLY A 385 -13.97 23.99 0.54
C GLY A 385 -13.66 22.86 -0.41
N SER A 386 -13.93 23.05 -1.70
CA SER A 386 -13.74 21.99 -2.69
C SER A 386 -13.09 22.47 -3.99
N ILE A 387 -12.43 21.53 -4.68
CA ILE A 387 -11.84 21.73 -5.99
C ILE A 387 -12.30 20.65 -6.98
N GLU A 388 -12.40 21.02 -8.25
CA GLU A 388 -12.69 20.12 -9.37
C GLU A 388 -11.53 20.21 -10.38
N MET A 389 -11.07 19.05 -10.88
CA MET A 389 -10.00 18.90 -11.88
C MET A 389 -10.44 17.94 -12.98
N LYS A 390 -11.62 18.16 -13.57
CA LYS A 390 -12.23 17.22 -14.53
C LYS A 390 -11.40 17.04 -15.79
N ASN A 391 -10.77 18.13 -16.27
CA ASN A 391 -9.94 18.13 -17.47
C ASN A 391 -8.54 17.51 -17.24
N GLY A 392 -8.16 17.32 -15.97
CA GLY A 392 -6.89 16.77 -15.55
C GLY A 392 -5.72 17.75 -15.71
N LEU A 393 -4.70 17.48 -14.91
CA LEU A 393 -3.40 18.15 -14.96
C LEU A 393 -2.35 17.14 -15.41
N LEU A 394 -1.58 17.52 -16.41
CA LEU A 394 -0.44 16.75 -16.90
C LEU A 394 0.81 17.14 -16.11
N PHE A 395 1.45 16.18 -15.49
CA PHE A 395 2.72 16.33 -14.80
C PHE A 395 3.82 15.66 -15.61
N THR A 396 4.89 16.41 -15.89
CA THR A 396 6.08 15.89 -16.57
C THR A 396 7.30 16.02 -15.64
N LYS A 397 7.89 14.90 -15.26
CA LYS A 397 9.07 14.84 -14.38
C LYS A 397 10.32 15.25 -15.13
N LYS A 398 11.06 16.18 -14.57
CA LYS A 398 12.44 16.55 -14.90
C LYS A 398 13.38 16.02 -13.80
N GLU A 399 14.67 16.27 -13.89
CA GLU A 399 15.64 15.71 -12.93
C GLU A 399 15.29 16.03 -11.46
N ASN A 400 14.98 17.31 -11.16
CA ASN A 400 14.76 17.78 -9.78
C ASN A 400 13.40 18.43 -9.54
N TYR A 401 12.48 18.41 -10.52
CA TYR A 401 11.17 19.05 -10.41
C TYR A 401 10.15 18.43 -11.37
N TYR A 402 8.88 18.78 -11.19
CA TYR A 402 7.80 18.48 -12.12
C TYR A 402 7.35 19.75 -12.83
N LEU A 403 7.19 19.68 -14.15
CA LEU A 403 6.37 20.61 -14.91
C LEU A 403 4.92 20.17 -14.78
N PHE A 404 4.01 21.11 -14.61
CA PHE A 404 2.58 20.84 -14.64
C PHE A 404 1.89 21.81 -15.59
N GLU A 405 0.93 21.29 -16.35
CA GLU A 405 0.16 22.03 -17.35
C GLU A 405 -1.20 21.37 -17.57
N LYS A 406 -2.10 22.02 -18.31
CA LYS A 406 -3.37 21.42 -18.67
C LYS A 406 -3.17 20.16 -19.52
N SER A 407 -3.96 19.12 -19.24
CA SER A 407 -3.90 17.85 -19.94
C SER A 407 -4.70 17.86 -21.25
N THR A 408 -5.83 18.57 -21.28
CA THR A 408 -6.74 18.64 -22.44
C THR A 408 -7.22 20.07 -22.65
N SER A 409 -7.74 20.39 -23.83
CA SER A 409 -8.39 21.67 -24.08
C SER A 409 -9.71 21.77 -23.28
N GLY A 410 -9.82 22.78 -22.44
CA GLY A 410 -11.00 23.05 -21.62
C GLY A 410 -11.05 24.51 -21.17
N GLU A 411 -12.17 24.93 -20.60
CA GLU A 411 -12.35 26.30 -20.13
C GLU A 411 -11.48 26.59 -18.88
N TYR A 412 -11.23 25.57 -18.07
CA TYR A 412 -10.42 25.67 -16.84
C TYR A 412 -9.74 24.35 -16.50
N ASP A 413 -8.64 24.41 -15.79
CA ASP A 413 -7.91 23.25 -15.27
C ASP A 413 -8.42 22.88 -13.87
N ILE A 414 -8.64 23.90 -13.04
CA ILE A 414 -9.21 23.77 -11.70
C ILE A 414 -10.39 24.74 -11.53
N LYS A 415 -11.47 24.22 -10.93
CA LYS A 415 -12.55 25.04 -10.40
C LYS A 415 -12.53 24.95 -8.88
N ILE A 416 -12.57 26.10 -8.24
CA ILE A 416 -12.56 26.26 -6.78
C ILE A 416 -13.95 26.68 -6.35
N ASN A 417 -14.51 25.98 -5.35
CA ASN A 417 -15.82 26.30 -4.80
C ASN A 417 -15.69 26.45 -3.28
N ASP A 418 -16.15 27.59 -2.77
CA ASP A 418 -16.24 27.95 -1.36
C ASP A 418 -14.94 27.70 -0.55
N LEU A 419 -13.78 27.95 -1.16
CA LEU A 419 -12.51 27.72 -0.47
C LEU A 419 -12.21 28.86 0.50
N GLU A 420 -12.12 28.55 1.78
CA GLU A 420 -11.67 29.44 2.86
C GLU A 420 -10.15 29.70 2.74
N LEU A 421 -9.78 30.46 1.71
CA LEU A 421 -8.36 30.71 1.38
C LEU A 421 -7.60 31.34 2.54
N GLY A 422 -8.21 32.29 3.24
CA GLY A 422 -7.58 32.95 4.39
C GLY A 422 -7.24 31.95 5.51
N GLN A 423 -8.10 30.98 5.80
CA GLN A 423 -7.82 29.93 6.77
C GLN A 423 -6.71 29.01 6.26
N LEU A 424 -6.71 28.68 4.96
CA LEU A 424 -5.70 27.83 4.32
C LEU A 424 -4.30 28.45 4.40
N ILE A 425 -4.16 29.75 4.14
CA ILE A 425 -2.86 30.47 4.16
C ILE A 425 -2.58 31.24 5.45
N GLN A 426 -3.49 31.18 6.43
CA GLN A 426 -3.41 31.89 7.73
C GLN A 426 -3.37 33.41 7.60
N ASN A 427 -4.15 33.97 6.69
CA ASN A 427 -4.32 35.41 6.52
C ASN A 427 -5.75 35.84 6.86
N LYS A 428 -5.94 36.66 7.88
CA LYS A 428 -7.24 37.09 8.38
C LYS A 428 -7.96 38.08 7.47
N SER A 429 -7.22 38.80 6.63
CA SER A 429 -7.79 39.76 5.69
C SER A 429 -8.46 39.08 4.48
N ILE A 430 -8.08 37.85 4.20
CA ILE A 430 -8.60 37.05 3.10
C ILE A 430 -9.64 36.07 3.65
N GLY A 431 -10.77 35.94 2.98
CA GLY A 431 -11.80 34.97 3.31
C GLY A 431 -11.98 33.93 2.20
N LYS A 432 -13.22 33.75 1.82
CA LYS A 432 -13.65 32.78 0.84
C LYS A 432 -13.34 33.18 -0.59
N ILE A 433 -13.03 32.17 -1.45
CA ILE A 433 -12.91 32.37 -2.89
C ILE A 433 -13.74 31.36 -3.67
N ASN A 434 -14.29 31.81 -4.78
CA ASN A 434 -14.95 31.01 -5.81
C ASN A 434 -14.42 31.41 -7.18
N GLY A 435 -14.02 30.42 -8.00
CA GLY A 435 -13.49 30.75 -9.32
C GLY A 435 -13.02 29.54 -10.12
N SER A 436 -12.55 29.84 -11.32
CA SER A 436 -11.99 28.85 -12.23
C SER A 436 -10.66 29.35 -12.80
N PHE A 437 -9.69 28.47 -12.92
CA PHE A 437 -8.32 28.83 -13.28
C PHE A 437 -7.74 27.90 -14.32
N GLN A 438 -6.89 28.47 -15.16
CA GLN A 438 -5.93 27.76 -16.00
C GLN A 438 -4.53 28.14 -15.53
N PHE A 439 -3.66 27.18 -15.43
CA PHE A 439 -2.28 27.45 -15.00
C PHE A 439 -1.29 26.42 -15.53
N SER A 440 -0.04 26.81 -15.61
CA SER A 440 1.09 25.93 -15.80
C SER A 440 2.23 26.35 -14.90
N GLY A 441 3.17 25.46 -14.63
CA GLY A 441 4.26 25.83 -13.73
C GLY A 441 5.24 24.71 -13.44
N ILE A 442 6.01 24.94 -12.40
CA ILE A 442 7.09 24.09 -11.92
C ILE A 442 6.86 23.82 -10.44
N ALA A 443 6.90 22.56 -10.03
CA ALA A 443 6.84 22.15 -8.64
C ALA A 443 8.07 21.30 -8.31
N LYS A 444 8.89 21.71 -7.35
CA LYS A 444 9.95 20.86 -6.78
C LYS A 444 9.37 19.97 -5.67
N ASP A 445 8.53 20.56 -4.84
CA ASP A 445 7.72 19.87 -3.85
C ASP A 445 6.46 20.71 -3.55
N LEU A 446 5.64 20.30 -2.58
CA LEU A 446 4.39 21.00 -2.21
C LEU A 446 4.62 22.38 -1.58
N ASN A 447 5.83 22.75 -1.21
CA ASN A 447 6.17 24.04 -0.62
C ASN A 447 6.92 24.95 -1.61
N ASP A 448 7.37 24.44 -2.75
CA ASP A 448 8.10 25.16 -3.79
C ASP A 448 7.39 24.95 -5.14
N ILE A 449 6.28 25.70 -5.29
CA ILE A 449 5.46 25.71 -6.50
C ILE A 449 5.54 27.09 -7.14
N ASN A 450 5.95 27.13 -8.39
CA ASN A 450 6.00 28.35 -9.22
C ASN A 450 4.98 28.21 -10.36
N PHE A 451 4.06 29.16 -10.45
CA PHE A 451 3.10 29.27 -11.55
C PHE A 451 3.68 30.15 -12.64
N THR A 452 4.10 29.55 -13.75
CA THR A 452 4.67 30.30 -14.90
C THR A 452 3.60 30.96 -15.73
N GLN A 453 2.39 30.42 -15.71
CA GLN A 453 1.19 31.01 -16.30
C GLN A 453 0.04 30.83 -15.33
N LEU A 454 -0.77 31.85 -15.16
CA LEU A 454 -1.98 31.86 -14.37
C LEU A 454 -3.02 32.77 -15.05
N ALA A 455 -4.15 32.19 -15.43
CA ALA A 455 -5.29 32.92 -15.92
C ALA A 455 -6.55 32.39 -15.24
N GLY A 456 -7.57 33.20 -15.09
CA GLY A 456 -8.79 32.70 -14.45
C GLY A 456 -9.82 33.79 -14.18
N ASN A 457 -10.94 33.31 -13.66
CA ASN A 457 -12.05 34.14 -13.24
C ASN A 457 -12.38 33.83 -11.78
N LEU A 458 -12.30 34.85 -10.92
CA LEU A 458 -12.84 34.82 -9.57
C LEU A 458 -14.25 35.37 -9.60
N ASN A 459 -15.24 34.51 -9.45
CA ASN A 459 -16.64 34.92 -9.33
C ASN A 459 -16.89 35.66 -8.02
N GLU A 460 -16.16 35.25 -6.96
CA GLU A 460 -16.18 35.85 -5.63
C GLU A 460 -14.80 35.77 -4.98
N PHE A 461 -14.42 36.88 -4.34
CA PHE A 461 -13.21 36.99 -3.55
C PHE A 461 -13.45 37.89 -2.33
N TYR A 462 -13.50 37.28 -1.16
CA TYR A 462 -13.67 38.01 0.08
C TYR A 462 -12.32 38.56 0.58
N PHE A 463 -12.20 39.86 0.62
CA PHE A 463 -11.01 40.58 1.11
C PHE A 463 -11.39 41.82 1.91
N GLU A 464 -10.76 42.03 3.09
CA GLU A 464 -10.98 43.19 3.96
C GLU A 464 -12.46 43.53 4.17
N LYS A 465 -13.26 42.52 4.52
CA LYS A 465 -14.70 42.60 4.82
C LYS A 465 -15.61 42.92 3.62
N TYR A 466 -15.10 42.90 2.39
CA TYR A 466 -15.89 43.08 1.18
C TYR A 466 -15.78 41.84 0.29
N ASN A 467 -16.89 41.45 -0.37
CA ASN A 467 -16.92 40.32 -1.30
C ASN A 467 -16.84 40.83 -2.74
N TYR A 468 -15.64 40.92 -3.28
CA TYR A 468 -15.39 41.35 -4.65
C TYR A 468 -15.88 40.30 -5.62
N LYS A 469 -16.49 40.74 -6.75
CA LYS A 469 -17.03 39.87 -7.79
C LYS A 469 -16.38 40.18 -9.14
N ASN A 470 -16.50 39.20 -10.05
CA ASN A 470 -16.11 39.34 -11.46
C ASN A 470 -14.67 39.88 -11.64
N ILE A 471 -13.70 39.19 -11.02
CA ILE A 471 -12.28 39.46 -11.15
C ILE A 471 -11.69 38.55 -12.21
N PHE A 472 -11.14 39.12 -13.27
CA PHE A 472 -10.56 38.40 -14.39
C PHE A 472 -9.04 38.56 -14.39
N ILE A 473 -8.30 37.48 -14.14
CA ILE A 473 -6.86 37.41 -14.29
C ILE A 473 -6.57 37.00 -15.74
N LYS A 474 -6.14 37.94 -16.56
CA LYS A 474 -5.88 37.71 -18.00
C LYS A 474 -4.51 37.12 -18.24
N GLU A 475 -3.52 37.65 -17.55
CA GLU A 475 -2.12 37.23 -17.61
C GLU A 475 -1.57 37.30 -16.19
N GLY A 476 -1.01 36.18 -15.70
CA GLY A 476 -0.45 36.12 -14.37
C GLY A 476 0.66 35.11 -14.27
N SER A 477 1.54 35.30 -13.32
CA SER A 477 2.56 34.33 -12.90
C SER A 477 2.93 34.54 -11.43
N ILE A 478 3.39 33.49 -10.77
CA ILE A 478 4.01 33.54 -9.45
C ILE A 478 5.31 32.75 -9.56
N VAL A 479 6.42 33.44 -9.69
CA VAL A 479 7.75 32.82 -9.84
C VAL A 479 8.69 33.43 -8.82
N ASP A 480 9.35 32.62 -8.05
CA ASP A 480 10.31 33.01 -7.01
C ASP A 480 9.76 34.12 -6.10
N LYS A 481 8.50 33.99 -5.66
CA LYS A 481 7.76 34.97 -4.84
C LYS A 481 7.53 36.32 -5.50
N VAL A 482 7.64 36.44 -6.82
CA VAL A 482 7.21 37.59 -7.59
C VAL A 482 5.88 37.28 -8.23
N PHE A 483 4.84 38.01 -7.86
CA PHE A 483 3.51 37.92 -8.49
C PHE A 483 3.41 39.01 -9.57
N THR A 484 3.30 38.60 -10.83
CA THR A 484 3.05 39.50 -11.96
C THR A 484 1.66 39.22 -12.50
N SER A 485 0.86 40.21 -12.80
CA SER A 485 -0.47 39.99 -13.35
C SER A 485 -1.07 41.20 -14.04
N LYS A 486 -2.02 40.89 -14.95
CA LYS A 486 -2.97 41.85 -15.51
C LYS A 486 -4.37 41.41 -15.10
N ILE A 487 -5.05 42.26 -14.34
CA ILE A 487 -6.34 41.95 -13.72
C ILE A 487 -7.38 42.98 -14.17
N ASP A 488 -8.56 42.51 -14.52
CA ASP A 488 -9.73 43.36 -14.83
C ASP A 488 -10.82 43.02 -13.79
N ILE A 489 -11.23 44.01 -13.00
CA ILE A 489 -12.29 43.89 -12.00
C ILE A 489 -13.53 44.64 -12.49
N LYS A 490 -14.66 43.94 -12.50
CA LYS A 490 -15.99 44.45 -12.90
C LYS A 490 -17.02 44.20 -11.80
N ASP A 491 -16.73 44.66 -10.62
CA ASP A 491 -17.62 44.58 -9.46
C ASP A 491 -18.62 45.76 -9.45
N ASP A 492 -19.75 45.55 -8.77
CA ASP A 492 -20.78 46.60 -8.67
C ASP A 492 -20.26 47.92 -8.04
N ASN A 493 -19.31 47.82 -7.11
CA ASN A 493 -18.73 48.96 -6.38
C ASN A 493 -17.29 49.26 -6.78
N LEU A 494 -16.64 48.42 -7.60
CA LEU A 494 -15.25 48.58 -8.04
C LEU A 494 -15.09 48.21 -9.51
N SER A 495 -14.62 49.13 -10.32
CA SER A 495 -14.24 48.87 -11.70
C SER A 495 -12.82 49.38 -11.95
N LEU A 496 -11.89 48.49 -12.20
CA LEU A 496 -10.49 48.81 -12.47
C LEU A 496 -9.79 47.81 -13.38
N VAL A 497 -8.75 48.30 -14.04
CA VAL A 497 -7.75 47.48 -14.69
C VAL A 497 -6.42 47.65 -13.97
N TYR A 498 -5.84 46.55 -13.55
CA TYR A 498 -4.53 46.49 -12.89
C TYR A 498 -3.52 45.84 -13.85
N ASP A 499 -2.30 46.38 -13.90
CA ASP A 499 -1.17 45.81 -14.63
C ASP A 499 0.11 46.07 -13.84
N GLY A 500 0.82 45.03 -13.41
CA GLY A 500 2.01 45.22 -12.61
C GLY A 500 2.53 43.94 -11.91
N TYR A 501 3.45 44.15 -10.98
CA TYR A 501 4.01 43.09 -10.17
C TYR A 501 4.19 43.46 -8.69
N ILE A 502 4.26 42.43 -7.85
CA ILE A 502 4.63 42.48 -6.44
C ILE A 502 5.78 41.52 -6.19
N ASP A 503 6.94 42.05 -5.75
CA ASP A 503 8.10 41.23 -5.37
C ASP A 503 8.18 41.14 -3.84
N PHE A 504 7.78 39.95 -3.32
CA PHE A 504 7.79 39.72 -1.87
C PHE A 504 9.21 39.49 -1.29
N ASN A 505 10.24 39.31 -2.13
CA ASN A 505 11.63 39.16 -1.66
C ASN A 505 12.26 40.48 -1.27
N LYS A 506 11.78 41.58 -1.83
CA LYS A 506 12.34 42.94 -1.64
C LYS A 506 11.48 43.80 -0.70
N GLY A 507 11.00 43.22 0.39
CA GLY A 507 10.18 43.98 1.34
C GLY A 507 8.86 44.48 0.73
N ASN A 508 8.21 43.63 -0.10
CA ASN A 508 7.00 43.93 -0.87
C ASN A 508 7.20 45.14 -1.81
N HIS A 509 8.09 45.00 -2.78
CA HIS A 509 8.23 46.02 -3.84
C HIS A 509 7.08 45.86 -4.84
N LEU A 510 6.26 46.91 -4.96
CA LEU A 510 5.08 46.98 -5.82
C LEU A 510 5.34 47.99 -6.94
N VAL A 511 5.29 47.48 -8.18
CA VAL A 511 5.30 48.33 -9.38
C VAL A 511 4.06 48.02 -10.17
N MET A 512 3.16 49.02 -10.27
CA MET A 512 1.88 48.80 -10.90
C MET A 512 1.25 50.04 -11.52
N SER A 513 0.44 49.83 -12.54
CA SER A 513 -0.48 50.77 -13.13
C SER A 513 -1.90 50.35 -12.86
N ILE A 514 -2.74 51.24 -12.39
CA ILE A 514 -4.15 51.01 -12.11
C ILE A 514 -4.98 52.06 -12.85
N ASP A 515 -5.86 51.61 -13.74
CA ASP A 515 -6.90 52.44 -14.30
C ASP A 515 -8.19 52.21 -13.50
N LEU A 516 -8.50 53.12 -12.58
CA LEU A 516 -9.66 53.06 -11.70
C LEU A 516 -10.79 53.89 -12.31
N SER A 517 -11.74 53.24 -12.96
CA SER A 517 -12.91 53.92 -13.53
C SER A 517 -14.01 54.18 -12.49
N LYS A 518 -14.10 53.39 -11.42
CA LYS A 518 -15.11 53.52 -10.36
C LYS A 518 -14.66 52.82 -9.09
N ALA A 519 -14.78 53.50 -7.95
CA ALA A 519 -14.71 52.93 -6.61
C ALA A 519 -15.71 53.63 -5.69
N ILE A 520 -16.75 52.92 -5.23
CA ILE A 520 -17.70 53.39 -4.22
C ILE A 520 -17.12 53.05 -2.84
N LEU A 521 -16.43 54.01 -2.24
CA LEU A 521 -15.51 53.77 -1.11
C LEU A 521 -16.22 53.31 0.16
N ASP A 522 -17.40 53.82 0.45
CA ASP A 522 -18.23 53.42 1.59
C ASP A 522 -18.69 51.96 1.48
N ASN A 523 -19.14 51.54 0.31
CA ASN A 523 -19.53 50.15 0.05
C ASN A 523 -18.35 49.17 0.10
N LEU A 524 -17.16 49.65 -0.28
CA LEU A 524 -15.91 48.87 -0.24
C LEU A 524 -15.29 48.80 1.18
N ASN A 525 -15.89 49.44 2.20
CA ASN A 525 -15.36 49.55 3.55
C ASN A 525 -14.03 50.33 3.63
N ILE A 526 -13.76 51.21 2.70
CA ILE A 526 -12.55 52.04 2.63
C ILE A 526 -12.79 53.37 3.36
N GLY A 527 -12.79 53.33 4.68
CA GLY A 527 -12.56 54.48 5.60
C GLY A 527 -13.53 55.66 5.61
N LEU A 528 -14.41 55.86 4.64
CA LEU A 528 -15.30 56.98 4.51
C LEU A 528 -16.75 56.58 4.78
N LYS A 529 -17.44 57.30 5.65
CA LYS A 529 -18.79 56.95 6.13
C LYS A 529 -19.94 57.56 5.29
N LYS A 530 -19.66 58.04 4.08
CA LYS A 530 -20.64 58.76 3.27
C LYS A 530 -20.49 58.36 1.79
N GLU A 531 -21.59 58.41 1.06
CA GLU A 531 -21.60 58.19 -0.38
C GLU A 531 -20.44 58.86 -1.08
N SER A 532 -19.41 58.12 -1.39
CA SER A 532 -18.19 58.62 -1.99
C SER A 532 -17.76 57.73 -3.16
N ASN A 533 -17.37 58.37 -4.24
CA ASN A 533 -16.90 57.67 -5.44
C ASN A 533 -15.54 58.27 -5.86
N LEU A 534 -14.65 57.40 -6.28
CA LEU A 534 -13.30 57.75 -6.73
C LEU A 534 -13.04 57.14 -8.11
N SER A 535 -12.47 57.94 -9.01
CA SER A 535 -11.85 57.48 -10.24
C SER A 535 -10.50 58.16 -10.45
N SER A 536 -9.52 57.48 -11.00
CA SER A 536 -8.18 58.00 -11.28
C SER A 536 -7.31 56.97 -11.99
N ASN A 537 -6.28 57.43 -12.67
CA ASN A 537 -5.17 56.57 -13.11
C ASN A 537 -4.04 56.67 -12.08
N PHE A 538 -3.59 55.54 -11.56
CA PHE A 538 -2.51 55.43 -10.61
C PHE A 538 -1.29 54.74 -11.25
N LYS A 539 -0.09 55.29 -10.98
CA LYS A 539 1.17 54.55 -11.17
C LYS A 539 1.90 54.52 -9.84
N LEU A 540 2.23 53.34 -9.39
CA LEU A 540 2.88 53.14 -8.10
C LEU A 540 4.22 52.43 -8.32
N ASP A 541 5.24 52.92 -7.65
CA ASP A 541 6.54 52.27 -7.49
C ASP A 541 6.92 52.44 -6.02
N ILE A 542 6.51 51.48 -5.19
CA ILE A 542 6.61 51.58 -3.73
C ILE A 542 7.18 50.31 -3.14
N THR A 543 7.96 50.46 -2.07
CA THR A 543 8.44 49.36 -1.24
C THR A 543 7.97 49.55 0.19
N GLY A 544 7.64 48.42 0.88
CA GLY A 544 7.27 48.47 2.29
C GLY A 544 6.48 47.26 2.75
N THR A 545 6.65 46.90 4.01
CA THR A 545 5.95 45.76 4.64
C THR A 545 4.71 46.18 5.43
N GLY A 546 4.43 47.45 5.52
CA GLY A 546 3.29 48.04 6.22
C GLY A 546 3.26 49.56 6.13
N TYR A 547 2.17 50.17 6.56
CA TYR A 547 1.91 51.61 6.44
C TYR A 547 3.05 52.48 6.93
N ASN A 548 3.75 52.05 7.96
CA ASN A 548 4.86 52.79 8.57
C ASN A 548 6.23 52.59 7.89
N SER A 549 6.35 51.74 6.85
CA SER A 549 7.61 51.43 6.17
C SER A 549 7.58 51.71 4.66
N ILE A 550 6.57 52.43 4.19
CA ILE A 550 6.41 52.71 2.76
C ILE A 550 7.43 53.75 2.31
N ASN A 551 8.17 53.46 1.24
CA ASN A 551 9.02 54.38 0.48
C ASN A 551 8.72 54.20 -1.00
N GLY A 552 8.79 55.28 -1.78
CA GLY A 552 8.62 55.22 -3.23
C GLY A 552 7.80 56.37 -3.78
N LYS A 553 7.23 56.16 -4.96
CA LYS A 553 6.56 57.16 -5.75
C LYS A 553 5.14 56.74 -6.12
N ILE A 554 4.20 57.64 -5.94
CA ILE A 554 2.82 57.51 -6.40
C ILE A 554 2.51 58.66 -7.35
N GLN A 555 2.04 58.34 -8.54
CA GLN A 555 1.57 59.30 -9.52
C GLN A 555 0.07 59.08 -9.74
N LEU A 556 -0.69 60.15 -9.70
CA LEU A 556 -2.13 60.19 -9.94
C LEU A 556 -2.39 61.08 -11.15
N ALA A 557 -3.27 60.64 -12.03
CA ALA A 557 -3.72 61.44 -13.15
C ALA A 557 -5.24 61.35 -13.30
N GLY A 558 -5.89 62.50 -13.56
CA GLY A 558 -7.32 62.56 -13.78
C GLY A 558 -8.16 62.16 -12.57
N LEU A 559 -7.72 62.48 -11.35
CA LEU A 559 -8.45 62.16 -10.13
C LEU A 559 -9.77 62.91 -10.08
N VAL A 560 -10.86 62.16 -9.92
CA VAL A 560 -12.19 62.70 -9.62
C VAL A 560 -12.69 62.02 -8.35
N TYR A 561 -12.87 62.81 -7.31
CA TYR A 561 -13.48 62.39 -6.05
C TYR A 561 -14.82 63.07 -5.87
N THR A 562 -15.87 62.30 -5.62
CA THR A 562 -17.23 62.83 -5.39
C THR A 562 -17.72 62.38 -4.05
N GLU A 563 -18.20 63.31 -3.21
CA GLU A 563 -18.82 63.03 -1.90
C GLU A 563 -20.06 63.94 -1.74
N ASN A 564 -21.20 63.35 -1.34
CA ASN A 564 -22.45 64.08 -1.11
C ASN A 564 -22.79 65.04 -2.25
N ASN A 565 -22.72 64.60 -3.51
CA ASN A 565 -22.94 65.43 -4.73
C ASN A 565 -21.94 66.57 -4.98
N LYS A 566 -20.85 66.66 -4.20
CA LYS A 566 -19.75 67.61 -4.45
C LYS A 566 -18.60 66.83 -5.11
N SER A 567 -18.08 67.41 -6.20
CA SER A 567 -16.98 66.77 -6.96
C SER A 567 -15.70 67.61 -6.79
N PHE A 568 -14.63 66.92 -6.46
CA PHE A 568 -13.25 67.45 -6.45
C PHE A 568 -12.48 66.81 -7.61
N LYS A 569 -11.78 67.59 -8.38
CA LYS A 569 -10.99 67.14 -9.53
C LYS A 569 -9.54 67.64 -9.38
N LEU A 570 -8.60 66.72 -9.59
CA LEU A 570 -7.18 66.98 -9.62
C LEU A 570 -6.58 66.38 -10.90
N PRO A 571 -6.05 67.25 -11.81
CA PRO A 571 -5.53 66.77 -13.10
C PRO A 571 -4.33 65.78 -12.92
N GLU A 572 -3.37 66.20 -12.11
CA GLU A 572 -2.17 65.39 -11.85
C GLU A 572 -1.66 65.64 -10.41
N LEU A 573 -1.10 64.60 -9.80
CA LEU A 573 -0.42 64.67 -8.51
C LEU A 573 0.71 63.64 -8.48
N THR A 574 1.89 64.07 -8.06
CA THR A 574 3.00 63.20 -7.76
C THR A 574 3.32 63.28 -6.27
N ILE A 575 3.41 62.11 -5.63
CA ILE A 575 3.74 61.98 -4.21
C ILE A 575 5.02 61.15 -4.13
N ASP A 576 6.10 61.78 -3.64
CA ASP A 576 7.33 61.08 -3.29
C ASP A 576 7.30 60.81 -1.78
N ILE A 577 7.31 59.51 -1.43
CA ILE A 577 7.30 59.06 -0.05
C ILE A 577 8.72 58.64 0.30
N SER A 578 9.40 59.46 1.10
CA SER A 578 10.71 59.14 1.66
C SER A 578 10.64 59.19 3.17
N ARG A 579 11.09 58.17 3.84
CA ARG A 579 11.19 58.18 5.29
C ARG A 579 12.64 58.37 5.69
N SER A 580 12.94 59.49 6.34
CA SER A 580 14.19 59.63 7.08
C SER A 580 14.09 58.73 8.33
N GLU A 581 15.04 57.82 8.53
CA GLU A 581 15.25 57.23 9.84
C GLU A 581 15.52 58.41 10.82
N LYS A 582 14.54 58.75 11.66
CA LYS A 582 14.85 59.51 12.84
C LYS A 582 15.75 58.64 13.70
N ARG A 583 17.03 59.01 13.78
CA ARG A 583 17.90 58.58 14.88
C ARG A 583 17.33 59.25 16.13
N ASP A 584 16.72 58.49 17.01
CA ASP A 584 16.59 58.80 18.40
C ASP A 584 17.83 58.33 19.13
#